data_cafbf73f526b474fad2fc4f1fad05179
#
_entry.id   cafbf73f526b474fad2fc4f1fad05179
#
_cell.length_a   1.000
_cell.length_b   1.000
_cell.length_c   1.000
_cell.angle_alpha   90.00
_cell.angle_beta   90.00
_cell.angle_gamma   90.00
#
_symmetry.space_group_name_H-M   'P 1'
#
loop_
_entity.id
_entity.type
_entity.pdbx_description
1 polymer ?
#
loop_
_entity_poly.entity_id
_entity_poly.type
_entity_poly.pdbx_seq_one_letter_code
_entity_poly.pdbx_strand_id
1 'polypeptide(L)'
;LNCSYLNSDKYSSFLSNDIEAKSIFTKDSNYRIGEKFIQSDLANTLRRISYYGAKEFYEGETAQNIVKCMNRTGGIITADDLRNYQAIERDPIVFEYKGYKIYTMPPPSSGGIALAGILNQLENIDLSSIPYQSSDYIHYIVEAEKRVYSDRAFFLGDSDFNDIPIEILISDNYSKKRWSSVDSIIATPSSEISHGKINDYYNESEETTHYSVVDKWGNAVSVTTTINGWFGNGIVVDDSGFLLNNEMDDFSSKPGHPNKYGLIGNKANSIE
;
A
#
# COMPACT_ATOMS: atom_id res chain seq x y z
N LEU A 1 -12.30 14.03 3.13
CA LEU A 1 -12.12 14.05 1.67
C LEU A 1 -11.56 15.39 1.22
N ASN A 2 -10.54 15.35 0.36
CA ASN A 2 -9.96 16.58 -0.17
C ASN A 2 -10.87 17.15 -1.28
N CYS A 3 -11.45 18.34 -1.06
CA CYS A 3 -12.31 18.99 -2.04
C CYS A 3 -11.65 19.16 -3.41
N SER A 4 -10.32 19.29 -3.49
CA SER A 4 -9.61 19.43 -4.76
C SER A 4 -9.74 18.20 -5.65
N TYR A 5 -9.76 17.01 -5.09
CA TYR A 5 -9.97 15.77 -5.84
C TYR A 5 -11.42 15.63 -6.31
N LEU A 6 -12.40 15.86 -5.42
CA LEU A 6 -13.82 15.79 -5.78
C LEU A 6 -14.22 16.84 -6.83
N ASN A 7 -13.55 17.99 -6.84
CA ASN A 7 -13.79 19.07 -7.79
C ASN A 7 -12.93 18.93 -9.08
N SER A 8 -12.09 17.92 -9.20
CA SER A 8 -11.29 17.70 -10.39
C SER A 8 -12.13 17.06 -11.49
N ASP A 9 -12.09 17.64 -12.70
CA ASP A 9 -12.75 17.08 -13.88
C ASP A 9 -12.36 15.61 -14.13
N LYS A 10 -11.10 15.27 -13.88
CA LYS A 10 -10.57 13.92 -14.01
C LYS A 10 -11.34 12.94 -13.12
N TYR A 11 -11.48 13.24 -11.83
CA TYR A 11 -12.13 12.32 -10.89
C TYR A 11 -13.65 12.39 -10.99
N SER A 12 -14.23 13.54 -11.29
CA SER A 12 -15.66 13.67 -11.56
C SER A 12 -16.08 12.84 -12.77
N SER A 13 -15.30 12.88 -13.87
CA SER A 13 -15.52 12.03 -15.03
C SER A 13 -15.34 10.56 -14.72
N PHE A 14 -14.28 10.20 -13.99
CA PHE A 14 -13.99 8.82 -13.58
C PHE A 14 -15.13 8.22 -12.73
N LEU A 15 -15.56 8.92 -11.69
CA LEU A 15 -16.65 8.49 -10.80
C LEU A 15 -18.02 8.49 -11.48
N SER A 16 -18.20 9.27 -12.54
CA SER A 16 -19.45 9.31 -13.31
C SER A 16 -19.67 8.08 -14.19
N ASN A 17 -18.66 7.19 -14.32
CA ASN A 17 -18.83 5.91 -15.05
C ASN A 17 -19.64 4.87 -14.27
N ASP A 18 -19.74 5.01 -12.94
CA ASP A 18 -20.60 4.18 -12.09
C ASP A 18 -21.75 5.01 -11.54
N ILE A 19 -22.98 4.49 -11.61
CA ILE A 19 -24.19 5.23 -11.25
C ILE A 19 -24.24 5.55 -9.76
N GLU A 20 -23.79 4.62 -8.90
CA GLU A 20 -23.76 4.79 -7.46
C GLU A 20 -22.66 5.76 -7.04
N ALA A 21 -21.45 5.59 -7.60
CA ALA A 21 -20.34 6.52 -7.35
C ALA A 21 -20.67 7.94 -7.79
N LYS A 22 -21.31 8.10 -8.94
CA LYS A 22 -21.80 9.39 -9.42
C LYS A 22 -22.75 10.02 -8.43
N SER A 23 -23.74 9.27 -7.93
CA SER A 23 -24.77 9.78 -7.02
C SER A 23 -24.20 10.27 -5.70
N ILE A 24 -23.13 9.64 -5.22
CA ILE A 24 -22.51 9.91 -3.91
C ILE A 24 -21.43 10.99 -4.01
N PHE A 25 -20.57 10.91 -5.02
CA PHE A 25 -19.32 11.70 -5.06
C PHE A 25 -19.36 12.87 -6.03
N THR A 26 -20.38 12.98 -6.91
CA THR A 26 -20.48 14.09 -7.86
C THR A 26 -21.71 14.95 -7.61
N LYS A 27 -21.65 16.21 -8.00
CA LYS A 27 -22.78 17.16 -7.97
C LYS A 27 -22.55 18.28 -9.01
N ASP A 28 -23.60 19.02 -9.35
CA ASP A 28 -23.55 20.09 -10.35
C ASP A 28 -22.70 21.31 -9.93
N SER A 29 -22.33 21.42 -8.66
CA SER A 29 -21.51 22.50 -8.12
C SER A 29 -20.27 21.96 -7.41
N ASN A 30 -19.21 22.77 -7.33
CA ASN A 30 -18.02 22.39 -6.62
C ASN A 30 -18.25 22.19 -5.12
N TYR A 31 -17.61 21.18 -4.53
CA TYR A 31 -17.54 21.00 -3.08
C TYR A 31 -16.77 22.16 -2.42
N ARG A 32 -17.24 22.59 -1.25
CA ARG A 32 -16.60 23.66 -0.48
C ARG A 32 -16.00 23.12 0.81
N ILE A 33 -14.91 23.72 1.24
CA ILE A 33 -14.30 23.39 2.53
C ILE A 33 -15.31 23.65 3.65
N GLY A 34 -15.49 22.66 4.54
CA GLY A 34 -16.48 22.72 5.62
C GLY A 34 -17.90 22.30 5.22
N GLU A 35 -18.15 21.99 3.95
CA GLU A 35 -19.41 21.42 3.50
C GLU A 35 -19.62 20.01 4.07
N LYS A 36 -20.84 19.71 4.52
CA LYS A 36 -21.18 18.42 5.10
C LYS A 36 -21.35 17.38 3.98
N PHE A 37 -20.48 16.38 3.96
CA PHE A 37 -20.57 15.23 3.09
C PHE A 37 -21.29 14.09 3.81
N ILE A 38 -22.41 13.61 3.25
CA ILE A 38 -23.29 12.63 3.91
C ILE A 38 -23.28 11.35 3.09
N GLN A 39 -22.92 10.23 3.76
CA GLN A 39 -22.88 8.89 3.18
C GLN A 39 -23.81 7.96 3.98
N SER A 40 -25.10 8.01 3.70
CA SER A 40 -26.13 7.30 4.46
C SER A 40 -25.98 5.79 4.39
N ASP A 41 -25.68 5.27 3.19
CA ASP A 41 -25.58 3.82 2.96
C ASP A 41 -24.34 3.25 3.61
N LEU A 42 -23.20 3.94 3.52
CA LEU A 42 -22.00 3.58 4.26
C LEU A 42 -22.25 3.60 5.78
N ALA A 43 -22.97 4.60 6.28
CA ALA A 43 -23.31 4.67 7.70
C ALA A 43 -24.19 3.48 8.14
N ASN A 44 -25.12 3.03 7.29
CA ASN A 44 -25.95 1.86 7.56
C ASN A 44 -25.12 0.56 7.53
N THR A 45 -24.24 0.41 6.55
CA THR A 45 -23.30 -0.71 6.47
C THR A 45 -22.42 -0.81 7.71
N LEU A 46 -21.83 0.31 8.13
CA LEU A 46 -20.99 0.34 9.35
C LEU A 46 -21.80 0.01 10.62
N ARG A 47 -23.07 0.42 10.72
CA ARG A 47 -23.94 0.04 11.86
C ARG A 47 -24.24 -1.46 11.84
N ARG A 48 -24.52 -2.06 10.68
CA ARG A 48 -24.72 -3.51 10.58
C ARG A 48 -23.48 -4.27 11.00
N ILE A 49 -22.31 -3.88 10.50
CA ILE A 49 -21.02 -4.50 10.88
C ILE A 49 -20.77 -4.32 12.38
N SER A 50 -21.04 -3.14 12.95
CA SER A 50 -20.87 -2.91 14.39
C SER A 50 -21.77 -3.80 15.24
N TYR A 51 -22.96 -4.14 14.77
CA TYR A 51 -23.92 -4.97 15.50
C TYR A 51 -23.70 -6.48 15.31
N TYR A 52 -23.41 -6.92 14.08
CA TYR A 52 -23.33 -8.34 13.73
C TYR A 52 -21.88 -8.85 13.54
N GLY A 53 -20.88 -7.95 13.62
CA GLY A 53 -19.46 -8.29 13.44
C GLY A 53 -19.06 -8.60 12.00
N ALA A 54 -17.91 -9.25 11.83
CA ALA A 54 -17.36 -9.59 10.53
C ALA A 54 -18.31 -10.44 9.66
N LYS A 55 -19.15 -11.26 10.30
CA LYS A 55 -20.12 -12.11 9.59
C LYS A 55 -21.08 -11.33 8.72
N GLU A 56 -21.43 -10.10 9.12
CA GLU A 56 -22.28 -9.22 8.29
C GLU A 56 -21.61 -8.88 6.96
N PHE A 57 -20.33 -8.60 6.98
CA PHE A 57 -19.59 -8.23 5.77
C PHE A 57 -19.39 -9.42 4.82
N TYR A 58 -19.08 -10.60 5.36
CA TYR A 58 -18.68 -11.76 4.55
C TYR A 58 -19.84 -12.72 4.22
N GLU A 59 -20.92 -12.71 4.98
CA GLU A 59 -22.04 -13.64 4.81
C GLU A 59 -23.43 -12.96 4.89
N GLY A 60 -23.50 -11.71 5.34
CA GLY A 60 -24.74 -10.96 5.58
C GLY A 60 -25.25 -10.18 4.37
N GLU A 61 -25.98 -9.11 4.64
CA GLU A 61 -26.54 -8.22 3.62
C GLU A 61 -25.44 -7.53 2.81
N THR A 62 -24.33 -7.15 3.45
CA THR A 62 -23.21 -6.53 2.77
C THR A 62 -22.58 -7.47 1.74
N ALA A 63 -22.40 -8.77 2.06
CA ALA A 63 -21.93 -9.77 1.11
C ALA A 63 -22.88 -9.90 -0.10
N GLN A 64 -24.18 -9.91 0.14
CA GLN A 64 -25.20 -9.99 -0.93
C GLN A 64 -25.11 -8.76 -1.84
N ASN A 65 -24.93 -7.58 -1.28
CA ASN A 65 -24.79 -6.34 -2.04
C ASN A 65 -23.51 -6.33 -2.87
N ILE A 66 -22.39 -6.87 -2.36
CA ILE A 66 -21.15 -7.05 -3.13
C ILE A 66 -21.41 -7.96 -4.35
N VAL A 67 -22.03 -9.12 -4.15
CA VAL A 67 -22.34 -10.06 -5.25
C VAL A 67 -23.28 -9.45 -6.27
N LYS A 68 -24.29 -8.69 -5.81
CA LYS A 68 -25.18 -7.92 -6.69
C LYS A 68 -24.41 -6.90 -7.53
N CYS A 69 -23.50 -6.17 -6.90
CA CYS A 69 -22.62 -5.22 -7.58
C CYS A 69 -21.71 -5.93 -8.62
N MET A 70 -21.16 -7.09 -8.30
CA MET A 70 -20.39 -7.90 -9.27
C MET A 70 -21.24 -8.27 -10.49
N ASN A 71 -22.47 -8.74 -10.28
CA ASN A 71 -23.39 -9.04 -11.39
C ASN A 71 -23.74 -7.81 -12.24
N ARG A 72 -23.84 -6.64 -11.65
CA ARG A 72 -24.11 -5.37 -12.36
C ARG A 72 -22.91 -4.90 -13.18
N THR A 73 -21.71 -5.05 -12.65
CA THR A 73 -20.49 -4.46 -13.20
C THR A 73 -19.63 -5.44 -14.01
N GLY A 74 -19.99 -6.74 -14.03
CA GLY A 74 -19.21 -7.79 -14.69
C GLY A 74 -17.99 -8.23 -13.86
N GLY A 75 -17.99 -8.00 -12.54
CA GLY A 75 -16.97 -8.48 -11.62
C GLY A 75 -17.12 -9.98 -11.32
N ILE A 76 -16.11 -10.57 -10.68
CA ILE A 76 -15.98 -12.03 -10.51
C ILE A 76 -16.08 -12.51 -9.07
N ILE A 77 -16.15 -11.63 -8.07
CA ILE A 77 -16.27 -12.02 -6.65
C ILE A 77 -17.61 -12.70 -6.41
N THR A 78 -17.58 -13.88 -5.84
CA THR A 78 -18.74 -14.68 -5.50
C THR A 78 -19.04 -14.69 -3.99
N ALA A 79 -20.20 -15.20 -3.61
CA ALA A 79 -20.54 -15.40 -2.19
C ALA A 79 -19.62 -16.42 -1.50
N ASP A 80 -19.08 -17.38 -2.26
CA ASP A 80 -18.16 -18.38 -1.73
C ASP A 80 -16.78 -17.78 -1.48
N ASP A 81 -16.29 -16.90 -2.35
CA ASP A 81 -15.04 -16.16 -2.13
C ASP A 81 -15.11 -15.35 -0.84
N LEU A 82 -16.21 -14.60 -0.65
CA LEU A 82 -16.43 -13.81 0.57
C LEU A 82 -16.47 -14.68 1.82
N ARG A 83 -17.22 -15.78 1.79
CA ARG A 83 -17.36 -16.72 2.92
C ARG A 83 -16.05 -17.39 3.30
N ASN A 84 -15.22 -17.71 2.30
CA ASN A 84 -13.96 -18.42 2.49
C ASN A 84 -12.79 -17.48 2.82
N TYR A 85 -12.97 -16.17 2.67
CA TYR A 85 -11.91 -15.21 2.97
C TYR A 85 -11.59 -15.20 4.48
N GLN A 86 -10.30 -15.22 4.79
CA GLN A 86 -9.80 -15.17 6.15
C GLN A 86 -8.67 -14.15 6.30
N ALA A 87 -8.70 -13.40 7.39
CA ALA A 87 -7.56 -12.58 7.77
C ALA A 87 -6.39 -13.47 8.19
N ILE A 88 -5.21 -13.23 7.63
CA ILE A 88 -4.00 -14.01 7.93
C ILE A 88 -3.21 -13.29 9.01
N GLU A 89 -2.88 -14.00 10.09
CA GLU A 89 -1.94 -13.53 11.10
C GLU A 89 -0.51 -13.86 10.65
N ARG A 90 0.38 -12.89 10.77
CA ARG A 90 1.79 -13.01 10.38
C ARG A 90 2.69 -12.47 11.48
N ASP A 91 3.85 -13.10 11.68
CA ASP A 91 4.87 -12.57 12.58
C ASP A 91 5.45 -11.26 12.02
N PRO A 92 5.58 -10.21 12.84
CA PRO A 92 6.17 -8.96 12.38
C PRO A 92 7.65 -9.12 12.06
N ILE A 93 8.15 -8.32 11.12
CA ILE A 93 9.60 -8.11 10.98
C ILE A 93 10.07 -7.33 12.21
N VAL A 94 11.16 -7.80 12.83
CA VAL A 94 11.74 -7.17 14.02
C VAL A 94 13.21 -6.90 13.78
N PHE A 95 13.63 -5.65 14.01
CA PHE A 95 15.03 -5.24 13.93
C PHE A 95 15.34 -4.16 14.97
N GLU A 96 16.62 -3.86 15.17
CA GLU A 96 17.06 -2.80 16.09
C GLU A 96 17.62 -1.61 15.30
N TYR A 97 17.33 -0.40 15.75
CA TYR A 97 17.90 0.83 15.22
C TYR A 97 18.17 1.83 16.35
N LYS A 98 19.41 2.28 16.49
CA LYS A 98 19.84 3.24 17.54
C LYS A 98 19.40 2.84 18.96
N GLY A 99 19.39 1.54 19.27
CA GLY A 99 18.98 1.01 20.57
C GLY A 99 17.46 0.87 20.77
N TYR A 100 16.66 1.16 19.74
CA TYR A 100 15.22 0.92 19.73
C TYR A 100 14.91 -0.38 18.99
N LYS A 101 14.03 -1.18 19.55
CA LYS A 101 13.48 -2.36 18.92
C LYS A 101 12.26 -1.94 18.07
N ILE A 102 12.32 -2.20 16.78
CA ILE A 102 11.29 -1.81 15.81
C ILE A 102 10.52 -3.05 15.37
N TYR A 103 9.20 -2.97 15.42
CA TYR A 103 8.27 -3.96 14.91
C TYR A 103 7.57 -3.37 13.70
N THR A 104 7.58 -4.07 12.57
CA THR A 104 7.00 -3.57 11.32
C THR A 104 6.35 -4.67 10.49
N MET A 105 5.62 -4.27 9.45
CA MET A 105 4.84 -5.18 8.62
C MET A 105 5.74 -6.18 7.87
N PRO A 106 5.37 -7.47 7.87
CA PRO A 106 5.99 -8.48 7.03
C PRO A 106 5.40 -8.44 5.60
N PRO A 107 5.97 -9.19 4.64
CA PRO A 107 5.32 -9.47 3.37
C PRO A 107 3.89 -10.02 3.53
N PRO A 108 3.01 -9.74 2.59
CA PRO A 108 3.24 -9.14 1.27
C PRO A 108 3.56 -7.65 1.28
N SER A 109 3.41 -6.94 2.40
CA SER A 109 3.86 -5.55 2.48
C SER A 109 5.38 -5.44 2.36
N SER A 110 5.84 -4.61 1.44
CA SER A 110 7.26 -4.31 1.27
C SER A 110 7.78 -3.30 2.30
N GLY A 111 6.87 -2.57 2.97
CA GLY A 111 7.19 -1.43 3.83
C GLY A 111 8.13 -1.75 4.98
N GLY A 112 7.97 -2.91 5.61
CA GLY A 112 8.83 -3.31 6.71
C GLY A 112 10.27 -3.61 6.30
N ILE A 113 10.45 -4.32 5.18
CA ILE A 113 11.78 -4.61 4.61
C ILE A 113 12.44 -3.31 4.14
N ALA A 114 11.66 -2.45 3.47
CA ALA A 114 12.16 -1.16 3.01
C ALA A 114 12.62 -0.28 4.18
N LEU A 115 11.82 -0.19 5.24
CA LEU A 115 12.17 0.58 6.44
C LEU A 115 13.46 0.05 7.08
N ALA A 116 13.57 -1.26 7.29
CA ALA A 116 14.75 -1.89 7.86
C ALA A 116 15.99 -1.63 6.98
N GLY A 117 15.87 -1.85 5.68
CA GLY A 117 16.97 -1.64 4.73
C GLY A 117 17.45 -0.18 4.66
N ILE A 118 16.54 0.80 4.71
CA ILE A 118 16.89 2.23 4.74
C ILE A 118 17.61 2.55 6.04
N LEU A 119 17.03 2.21 7.19
CA LEU A 119 17.60 2.55 8.49
C LEU A 119 18.95 1.88 8.71
N ASN A 120 19.12 0.60 8.35
CA ASN A 120 20.40 -0.11 8.47
C ASN A 120 21.46 0.46 7.52
N GLN A 121 21.10 0.95 6.33
CA GLN A 121 22.06 1.67 5.48
C GLN A 121 22.49 3.00 6.11
N LEU A 122 21.55 3.76 6.69
CA LEU A 122 21.84 5.04 7.35
C LEU A 122 22.64 4.90 8.65
N GLU A 123 22.75 3.72 9.24
CA GLU A 123 23.67 3.49 10.37
C GLU A 123 25.15 3.60 10.00
N ASN A 124 25.51 3.57 8.71
CA ASN A 124 26.88 3.79 8.26
C ASN A 124 27.34 5.25 8.34
N ILE A 125 26.45 6.17 8.67
CA ILE A 125 26.77 7.60 8.86
C ILE A 125 26.17 8.12 10.17
N ASP A 126 26.75 9.18 10.71
CA ASP A 126 26.17 9.90 11.85
C ASP A 126 25.23 11.02 11.35
N LEU A 127 23.97 10.66 11.10
CA LEU A 127 22.94 11.63 10.71
C LEU A 127 22.75 12.77 11.72
N SER A 128 23.11 12.56 13.01
CA SER A 128 22.94 13.59 14.04
C SER A 128 23.92 14.76 13.87
N SER A 129 25.04 14.52 13.19
CA SER A 129 26.04 15.54 12.86
C SER A 129 25.69 16.38 11.62
N ILE A 130 24.64 15.96 10.87
CA ILE A 130 24.21 16.61 9.63
C ILE A 130 22.99 17.48 9.92
N PRO A 131 22.97 18.76 9.50
CA PRO A 131 21.80 19.62 9.73
C PRO A 131 20.52 19.03 9.12
N TYR A 132 19.47 18.96 9.93
CA TYR A 132 18.18 18.40 9.51
C TYR A 132 17.64 19.10 8.27
N GLN A 133 17.18 18.32 7.30
CA GLN A 133 16.69 18.78 5.99
C GLN A 133 17.72 19.56 5.13
N SER A 134 19.01 19.50 5.45
CA SER A 134 20.04 20.00 4.54
C SER A 134 20.13 19.16 3.26
N SER A 135 20.83 19.68 2.24
CA SER A 135 21.12 18.92 1.00
C SER A 135 21.79 17.59 1.27
N ASP A 136 22.75 17.55 2.19
CA ASP A 136 23.49 16.34 2.54
C ASP A 136 22.59 15.35 3.29
N TYR A 137 21.72 15.84 4.20
CA TYR A 137 20.74 15.01 4.89
C TYR A 137 19.79 14.32 3.90
N ILE A 138 19.23 15.10 2.97
CA ILE A 138 18.33 14.59 1.93
C ILE A 138 19.08 13.66 0.97
N HIS A 139 20.32 14.00 0.60
CA HIS A 139 21.15 13.17 -0.28
C HIS A 139 21.31 11.75 0.27
N TYR A 140 21.72 11.60 1.52
CA TYR A 140 21.95 10.28 2.10
C TYR A 140 20.66 9.47 2.25
N ILE A 141 19.55 10.09 2.63
CA ILE A 141 18.24 9.39 2.68
C ILE A 141 17.86 8.89 1.30
N VAL A 142 17.90 9.75 0.30
CA VAL A 142 17.51 9.39 -1.07
C VAL A 142 18.45 8.31 -1.67
N GLU A 143 19.74 8.35 -1.37
CA GLU A 143 20.68 7.31 -1.82
C GLU A 143 20.38 5.95 -1.16
N ALA A 144 19.99 5.91 0.12
CA ALA A 144 19.53 4.68 0.76
C ALA A 144 18.22 4.20 0.14
N GLU A 145 17.23 5.08 -0.02
CA GLU A 145 15.95 4.76 -0.63
C GLU A 145 16.11 4.16 -2.03
N LYS A 146 16.87 4.78 -2.91
CA LYS A 146 17.10 4.28 -4.27
C LYS A 146 17.60 2.84 -4.30
N ARG A 147 18.51 2.46 -3.41
CA ARG A 147 19.06 1.11 -3.32
C ARG A 147 18.06 0.12 -2.78
N VAL A 148 17.35 0.51 -1.74
CA VAL A 148 16.29 -0.33 -1.14
C VAL A 148 15.13 -0.53 -2.10
N TYR A 149 14.69 0.53 -2.80
CA TYR A 149 13.62 0.40 -3.78
C TYR A 149 14.03 -0.37 -5.03
N SER A 150 15.31 -0.34 -5.39
CA SER A 150 15.84 -1.23 -6.42
C SER A 150 15.83 -2.70 -5.97
N ASP A 151 16.14 -2.97 -4.71
CA ASP A 151 16.07 -4.31 -4.12
C ASP A 151 14.61 -4.76 -3.97
N ARG A 152 13.75 -3.87 -3.45
CA ARG A 152 12.32 -4.07 -3.37
C ARG A 152 11.74 -4.48 -4.72
N ALA A 153 12.04 -3.69 -5.73
CA ALA A 153 11.59 -3.89 -7.08
C ALA A 153 12.03 -5.25 -7.68
N PHE A 154 13.00 -5.91 -7.12
CA PHE A 154 13.53 -7.18 -7.61
C PHE A 154 13.20 -8.38 -6.72
N PHE A 155 13.14 -8.23 -5.39
CA PHE A 155 13.05 -9.35 -4.46
C PHE A 155 11.68 -9.54 -3.81
N LEU A 156 10.79 -8.52 -3.83
CA LEU A 156 9.56 -8.58 -3.06
C LEU A 156 8.34 -8.92 -3.93
N GLY A 157 7.39 -9.60 -3.32
CA GLY A 157 6.12 -10.06 -3.87
C GLY A 157 5.28 -10.67 -2.76
N ASP A 158 4.24 -11.41 -3.08
CA ASP A 158 3.44 -12.13 -2.09
C ASP A 158 4.22 -13.35 -1.55
N SER A 159 4.48 -13.35 -0.24
CA SER A 159 5.22 -14.40 0.45
C SER A 159 4.48 -15.74 0.52
N ASP A 160 3.20 -15.77 0.21
CA ASP A 160 2.43 -17.03 0.14
C ASP A 160 2.74 -17.81 -1.15
N PHE A 161 3.27 -17.12 -2.17
CA PHE A 161 3.59 -17.68 -3.48
C PHE A 161 5.09 -17.56 -3.84
N ASN A 162 5.85 -16.74 -3.10
CA ASN A 162 7.25 -16.47 -3.40
C ASN A 162 8.11 -16.57 -2.13
N ASP A 163 9.28 -17.16 -2.26
CA ASP A 163 10.28 -17.20 -1.18
C ASP A 163 11.08 -15.90 -1.16
N ILE A 164 10.81 -15.03 -0.20
CA ILE A 164 11.44 -13.71 -0.08
C ILE A 164 12.63 -13.80 0.88
N PRO A 165 13.85 -13.39 0.49
CA PRO A 165 15.06 -13.51 1.32
C PRO A 165 15.12 -12.41 2.41
N ILE A 166 14.11 -12.35 3.29
CA ILE A 166 13.92 -11.29 4.30
C ILE A 166 15.16 -11.11 5.16
N GLU A 167 15.66 -12.21 5.75
CA GLU A 167 16.81 -12.19 6.66
C GLU A 167 18.08 -11.61 6.02
N ILE A 168 18.24 -11.78 4.71
CA ILE A 168 19.37 -11.21 3.98
C ILE A 168 19.14 -9.72 3.75
N LEU A 169 17.95 -9.35 3.25
CA LEU A 169 17.61 -7.97 2.87
C LEU A 169 17.68 -7.00 4.05
N ILE A 170 17.33 -7.45 5.26
CA ILE A 170 17.38 -6.64 6.49
C ILE A 170 18.70 -6.79 7.27
N SER A 171 19.67 -7.56 6.79
CA SER A 171 20.92 -7.77 7.51
C SER A 171 21.88 -6.58 7.39
N ASP A 172 22.62 -6.31 8.48
CA ASP A 172 23.68 -5.29 8.50
C ASP A 172 24.71 -5.48 7.42
N ASN A 173 25.11 -6.74 7.18
CA ASN A 173 26.14 -7.06 6.18
C ASN A 173 25.68 -6.70 4.76
N TYR A 174 24.43 -7.01 4.44
CA TYR A 174 23.85 -6.64 3.15
C TYR A 174 23.70 -5.12 3.02
N SER A 175 23.22 -4.47 4.05
CA SER A 175 23.05 -3.02 4.09
C SER A 175 24.38 -2.27 3.93
N LYS A 176 25.44 -2.71 4.61
CA LYS A 176 26.82 -2.17 4.43
C LYS A 176 27.32 -2.34 3.00
N LYS A 177 27.05 -3.50 2.39
CA LYS A 177 27.43 -3.75 1.00
C LYS A 177 26.67 -2.85 0.03
N ARG A 178 25.37 -2.62 0.27
CA ARG A 178 24.56 -1.69 -0.53
C ARG A 178 25.05 -0.25 -0.38
N TRP A 179 25.32 0.16 0.87
CA TRP A 179 25.84 1.48 1.18
C TRP A 179 27.21 1.79 0.59
N SER A 180 28.08 0.79 0.43
CA SER A 180 29.46 0.98 -0.08
C SER A 180 29.54 1.59 -1.48
N SER A 181 28.44 1.65 -2.22
CA SER A 181 28.34 2.27 -3.54
C SER A 181 27.79 3.71 -3.50
N VAL A 182 27.53 4.27 -2.30
CA VAL A 182 27.07 5.65 -2.15
C VAL A 182 28.26 6.61 -2.26
N ASP A 183 28.16 7.56 -3.19
CA ASP A 183 29.07 8.71 -3.22
C ASP A 183 28.53 9.80 -2.27
N SER A 184 29.38 10.38 -1.46
CA SER A 184 28.99 11.37 -0.45
C SER A 184 28.67 12.77 -1.02
N ILE A 185 28.98 13.01 -2.28
CA ILE A 185 28.90 14.33 -2.94
C ILE A 185 27.97 14.27 -4.15
N ILE A 186 28.06 13.20 -4.95
CA ILE A 186 27.38 13.08 -6.24
C ILE A 186 26.20 12.11 -6.12
N ALA A 187 25.02 12.59 -6.44
CA ALA A 187 23.82 11.74 -6.48
C ALA A 187 23.93 10.69 -7.60
N THR A 188 23.77 9.42 -7.25
CA THR A 188 23.79 8.32 -8.21
C THR A 188 22.53 8.37 -9.08
N PRO A 189 22.62 8.41 -10.42
CA PRO A 189 21.44 8.28 -11.26
C PRO A 189 20.71 6.96 -10.99
N SER A 190 19.37 6.99 -10.89
CA SER A 190 18.57 5.78 -10.60
C SER A 190 18.77 4.68 -11.66
N SER A 191 19.04 5.06 -12.90
CA SER A 191 19.37 4.13 -13.99
C SER A 191 20.67 3.35 -13.82
N GLU A 192 21.56 3.78 -12.92
CA GLU A 192 22.84 3.14 -12.61
C GLU A 192 22.78 2.26 -11.36
N ILE A 193 21.66 2.32 -10.63
CA ILE A 193 21.42 1.54 -9.41
C ILE A 193 20.67 0.25 -9.78
N SER A 194 21.35 -0.87 -9.69
CA SER A 194 20.75 -2.20 -9.77
C SER A 194 20.44 -2.75 -8.38
N HIS A 195 19.58 -3.76 -8.32
CA HIS A 195 19.38 -4.55 -7.11
C HIS A 195 20.69 -5.20 -6.63
N GLY A 196 20.75 -5.51 -5.34
CA GLY A 196 21.89 -6.25 -4.79
C GLY A 196 21.91 -7.69 -5.31
N LYS A 197 23.09 -8.32 -5.24
CA LYS A 197 23.23 -9.71 -5.68
C LYS A 197 22.85 -10.66 -4.55
N ILE A 198 21.64 -11.17 -4.63
CA ILE A 198 21.09 -12.33 -3.93
C ILE A 198 20.59 -13.25 -5.05
N ASN A 199 20.76 -14.54 -4.96
CA ASN A 199 20.40 -15.45 -6.06
C ASN A 199 18.87 -15.44 -6.27
N ASP A 200 18.45 -15.11 -7.49
CA ASP A 200 17.16 -15.24 -8.16
C ASP A 200 15.85 -14.84 -7.41
N TYR A 201 15.43 -13.57 -7.50
CA TYR A 201 14.09 -13.10 -7.11
C TYR A 201 13.61 -11.82 -7.85
N TYR A 202 12.26 -11.56 -7.90
CA TYR A 202 11.57 -10.43 -8.57
C TYR A 202 10.34 -9.91 -7.76
N ASN A 203 9.76 -8.87 -7.72
CA ASN A 203 9.37 -7.49 -7.66
C ASN A 203 8.03 -6.98 -7.05
N GLU A 204 7.76 -5.77 -6.56
CA GLU A 204 6.69 -4.80 -6.82
C GLU A 204 6.41 -3.58 -5.88
N SER A 205 5.36 -2.71 -6.12
CA SER A 205 5.15 -1.28 -5.80
C SER A 205 3.89 -0.90 -4.96
N GLU A 206 3.74 0.36 -4.42
CA GLU A 206 2.73 0.79 -3.42
C GLU A 206 2.12 2.19 -3.55
N GLU A 207 0.81 2.36 -3.05
CA GLU A 207 0.22 3.58 -2.48
C GLU A 207 -0.71 3.24 -1.30
N THR A 208 -0.72 4.03 -0.17
CA THR A 208 -1.34 3.57 1.08
C THR A 208 -1.67 4.70 2.08
N THR A 209 -2.58 4.45 3.04
CA THR A 209 -2.85 5.29 4.22
C THR A 209 -2.44 4.56 5.50
N HIS A 210 -1.73 5.27 6.40
CA HIS A 210 -1.26 4.73 7.67
C HIS A 210 -1.72 5.60 8.84
N TYR A 211 -2.12 4.97 9.96
CA TYR A 211 -2.40 5.66 11.23
C TYR A 211 -2.03 4.78 12.43
N SER A 212 -1.71 5.45 13.53
CA SER A 212 -1.39 4.78 14.80
C SER A 212 -2.27 5.29 15.93
N VAL A 213 -2.65 4.40 16.83
CA VAL A 213 -3.47 4.71 18.00
C VAL A 213 -2.80 4.12 19.24
N VAL A 214 -2.72 4.93 20.30
CA VAL A 214 -2.27 4.46 21.63
C VAL A 214 -3.35 4.78 22.65
N ASP A 215 -3.75 3.79 23.44
CA ASP A 215 -4.73 3.99 24.50
C ASP A 215 -4.09 4.45 25.82
N LYS A 216 -4.94 4.75 26.81
CA LYS A 216 -4.48 5.20 28.15
C LYS A 216 -3.74 4.14 28.96
N TRP A 217 -3.78 2.89 28.56
CA TRP A 217 -3.06 1.79 29.21
C TRP A 217 -1.74 1.44 28.50
N GLY A 218 -1.41 2.12 27.43
CA GLY A 218 -0.19 1.91 26.64
C GLY A 218 -0.32 0.84 25.56
N ASN A 219 -1.53 0.32 25.30
CA ASN A 219 -1.74 -0.54 24.12
C ASN A 219 -1.62 0.31 22.86
N ALA A 220 -0.85 -0.18 21.91
CA ALA A 220 -0.59 0.52 20.64
C ALA A 220 -1.08 -0.33 19.47
N VAL A 221 -1.71 0.32 18.51
CA VAL A 221 -2.10 -0.26 17.23
C VAL A 221 -1.60 0.62 16.11
N SER A 222 -0.98 0.02 15.11
CA SER A 222 -0.50 0.66 13.90
C SER A 222 -1.21 0.00 12.72
N VAL A 223 -1.90 0.78 11.91
CA VAL A 223 -2.76 0.28 10.83
C VAL A 223 -2.38 0.92 9.53
N THR A 224 -2.11 0.07 8.54
CA THR A 224 -1.99 0.47 7.14
C THR A 224 -3.21 -0.04 6.39
N THR A 225 -3.91 0.83 5.68
CA THR A 225 -5.10 0.47 4.90
C THR A 225 -5.11 1.20 3.57
N THR A 226 -5.55 0.53 2.53
CA THR A 226 -5.60 1.08 1.17
C THR A 226 -6.73 0.44 0.38
N ILE A 227 -7.14 1.11 -0.66
CA ILE A 227 -7.93 0.57 -1.78
C ILE A 227 -7.15 0.77 -3.09
N ASN A 228 -5.80 0.89 -2.99
CA ASN A 228 -4.84 1.26 -4.01
C ASN A 228 -5.11 2.70 -4.50
N GLY A 229 -5.79 2.96 -5.60
CA GLY A 229 -6.03 4.34 -6.05
C GLY A 229 -6.98 5.15 -5.15
N TRP A 230 -6.95 6.51 -5.23
CA TRP A 230 -7.77 7.44 -4.42
C TRP A 230 -9.26 7.10 -4.32
N PHE A 231 -9.82 6.51 -5.36
CA PHE A 231 -11.22 6.06 -5.43
C PHE A 231 -11.29 4.59 -5.89
N GLY A 232 -10.24 3.81 -5.66
CA GLY A 232 -10.15 2.43 -6.08
C GLY A 232 -10.41 2.28 -7.59
N ASN A 233 -11.28 1.37 -7.97
CA ASN A 233 -11.72 1.19 -9.35
C ASN A 233 -12.88 2.13 -9.77
N GLY A 234 -13.34 3.01 -8.89
CA GLY A 234 -14.43 3.95 -9.14
C GLY A 234 -15.84 3.37 -9.03
N ILE A 235 -15.97 2.11 -8.60
CA ILE A 235 -17.25 1.42 -8.43
C ILE A 235 -17.65 1.46 -6.96
N VAL A 236 -18.90 1.86 -6.68
CA VAL A 236 -19.51 1.79 -5.35
C VAL A 236 -20.43 0.58 -5.27
N VAL A 237 -20.36 -0.14 -4.16
CA VAL A 237 -21.29 -1.25 -3.86
C VAL A 237 -22.65 -0.71 -3.55
N ASP A 238 -23.64 -1.13 -4.36
CA ASP A 238 -25.06 -0.73 -4.25
C ASP A 238 -25.57 -0.96 -2.82
N ASP A 239 -26.36 -0.04 -2.31
CA ASP A 239 -27.00 -0.08 -0.97
C ASP A 239 -25.98 -0.21 0.21
N SER A 240 -24.69 -0.16 -0.07
CA SER A 240 -23.62 -0.29 0.94
C SER A 240 -22.70 0.93 1.02
N GLY A 241 -22.57 1.70 -0.06
CA GLY A 241 -21.98 3.03 -0.07
C GLY A 241 -20.45 3.08 0.08
N PHE A 242 -19.72 1.98 -0.08
CA PHE A 242 -18.26 1.96 -0.09
C PHE A 242 -17.70 1.62 -1.47
N LEU A 243 -16.51 2.17 -1.75
CA LEU A 243 -15.79 1.94 -2.99
C LEU A 243 -15.08 0.57 -2.97
N LEU A 244 -15.02 -0.08 -4.12
CA LEU A 244 -14.17 -1.24 -4.35
C LEU A 244 -12.74 -0.80 -4.65
N ASN A 245 -11.76 -1.62 -4.23
CA ASN A 245 -10.35 -1.38 -4.52
C ASN A 245 -10.00 -1.63 -6.00
N ASN A 246 -8.78 -1.26 -6.39
CA ASN A 246 -8.16 -1.64 -7.66
C ASN A 246 -6.77 -2.29 -7.44
N GLU A 247 -6.62 -3.06 -6.35
CA GLU A 247 -5.36 -3.72 -5.96
C GLU A 247 -4.85 -4.70 -7.01
N MET A 248 -5.72 -5.23 -7.88
CA MET A 248 -5.32 -6.11 -8.97
C MET A 248 -4.35 -5.43 -9.97
N ASP A 249 -4.27 -4.09 -9.97
CA ASP A 249 -3.30 -3.32 -10.76
C ASP A 249 -1.86 -3.44 -10.22
N ASP A 250 -1.70 -3.89 -8.98
CA ASP A 250 -0.39 -4.12 -8.38
C ASP A 250 0.24 -5.43 -8.84
N PHE A 251 -0.56 -6.36 -9.34
CA PHE A 251 -0.05 -7.56 -9.99
C PHE A 251 0.45 -7.24 -11.41
N SER A 252 1.47 -7.98 -11.83
CA SER A 252 1.97 -7.90 -13.20
C SER A 252 1.01 -8.58 -14.17
N SER A 253 0.09 -7.83 -14.74
CA SER A 253 -0.82 -8.34 -15.78
C SER A 253 -0.06 -8.87 -17.01
N LYS A 254 1.15 -8.34 -17.26
CA LYS A 254 2.09 -8.81 -18.28
C LYS A 254 3.52 -8.47 -17.87
N PRO A 255 4.39 -9.47 -17.63
CA PRO A 255 5.78 -9.22 -17.28
C PRO A 255 6.50 -8.29 -18.26
N GLY A 256 7.24 -7.32 -17.73
CA GLY A 256 7.96 -6.31 -18.51
C GLY A 256 7.11 -5.15 -19.02
N HIS A 257 5.82 -5.08 -18.69
CA HIS A 257 4.96 -3.92 -18.99
C HIS A 257 4.64 -3.13 -17.73
N PRO A 258 4.60 -1.78 -17.81
CA PRO A 258 4.28 -0.95 -16.67
C PRO A 258 2.80 -1.07 -16.29
N ASN A 259 2.54 -1.03 -14.97
CA ASN A 259 1.19 -0.87 -14.42
C ASN A 259 0.74 0.62 -14.51
N LYS A 260 -0.40 0.95 -13.92
CA LYS A 260 -0.97 2.31 -13.86
C LYS A 260 0.01 3.38 -13.32
N TYR A 261 0.94 2.98 -12.46
CA TYR A 261 1.94 3.85 -11.83
C TYR A 261 3.27 3.91 -12.60
N GLY A 262 3.35 3.23 -13.74
CA GLY A 262 4.56 3.17 -14.55
C GLY A 262 5.58 2.14 -14.07
N LEU A 263 5.20 1.28 -13.13
CA LEU A 263 6.06 0.27 -12.55
C LEU A 263 6.04 -1.00 -13.39
N ILE A 264 7.22 -1.50 -13.67
CA ILE A 264 7.40 -2.69 -14.50
C ILE A 264 7.55 -3.89 -13.57
N GLY A 265 6.49 -4.65 -13.42
CA GLY A 265 6.51 -5.91 -12.71
C GLY A 265 7.03 -7.08 -13.58
N ASN A 266 7.26 -8.21 -12.94
CA ASN A 266 7.80 -9.40 -13.58
C ASN A 266 6.94 -10.65 -13.30
N LYS A 267 7.46 -11.84 -13.67
CA LYS A 267 6.71 -13.10 -13.62
C LYS A 267 6.38 -13.54 -12.19
N ALA A 268 7.18 -13.22 -11.18
CA ALA A 268 6.91 -13.63 -9.79
C ALA A 268 5.72 -12.88 -9.16
N ASN A 269 5.34 -11.73 -9.71
CA ASN A 269 4.18 -10.96 -9.30
C ASN A 269 3.04 -11.01 -10.34
N SER A 270 3.01 -12.02 -11.21
CA SER A 270 1.90 -12.21 -12.15
C SER A 270 0.67 -12.76 -11.44
N ILE A 271 -0.50 -12.45 -11.96
CA ILE A 271 -1.76 -13.11 -11.59
C ILE A 271 -1.67 -14.56 -12.08
N GLU A 272 -1.78 -15.52 -11.17
CA GLU A 272 -1.84 -16.95 -11.47
C GLU A 272 -3.27 -17.48 -11.41
#